data_9171989ef9f8c7ee3e558211e736ffb2
#
_entry.id   9171989ef9f8c7ee3e558211e736ffb2
#
_cell.length_a   1.000
_cell.length_b   1.000
_cell.length_c   1.000
_cell.angle_alpha   90.00
_cell.angle_beta   90.00
_cell.angle_gamma   90.00
#
_symmetry.space_group_name_H-M   'P 1'
#
loop_
_entity.id
_entity.type
_entity.pdbx_description
1 polymer ?
#
loop_
_entity_poly.entity_id
_entity_poly.type
_entity_poly.pdbx_seq_one_letter_code
_entity_poly.pdbx_strand_id
1 'polypeptide(L)'
;MKHVFIVNKISGKHKAYNIIGLIKDVSEAKHLDYEIKVTEYKNHAKEIAESYFYDDDVTLYSVGGDGTLLEIVNGMNLQTPLGVIPAGSGNDFFRFFDGNAKRDLRKIINDTIDAIPKDIDIGVCGDMRFVNTTSIGLDAIINANASRLIRNTFITKGPAYLISIIENSIALRTTHVRLFADDKEIEGDYYIIACMNGKYYGNGVMAAPSASLSDGYFDLCLFKKANRLKTYSLLLKYLKGKHEGVDGIDIIRCKHVIIDTDKMVDCQSDGENYCSEHIDISICEKALKLKIPF
;
A
#
# COMPACT_ATOMS: atom_id res chain seq x y z
N MET A 1 24.99 4.44 -14.72
CA MET A 1 23.79 4.07 -13.94
C MET A 1 22.71 3.61 -14.88
N LYS A 2 22.29 2.38 -14.76
CA LYS A 2 21.26 1.73 -15.59
C LYS A 2 19.86 1.98 -15.04
N HIS A 3 18.89 2.28 -15.88
CA HIS A 3 17.49 2.51 -15.52
C HIS A 3 16.63 1.30 -15.90
N VAL A 4 16.08 0.57 -14.94
CA VAL A 4 15.30 -0.66 -15.17
C VAL A 4 13.82 -0.41 -14.86
N PHE A 5 12.99 -0.43 -15.90
CA PHE A 5 11.53 -0.24 -15.76
C PHE A 5 10.84 -1.60 -15.71
N ILE A 6 10.30 -1.95 -14.55
CA ILE A 6 9.56 -3.19 -14.32
C ILE A 6 8.07 -2.90 -14.56
N VAL A 7 7.54 -3.37 -15.69
CA VAL A 7 6.22 -3.00 -16.21
C VAL A 7 5.24 -4.16 -16.04
N ASN A 8 4.19 -3.94 -15.28
CA ASN A 8 3.08 -4.88 -15.19
C ASN A 8 2.03 -4.56 -16.27
N LYS A 9 2.10 -5.28 -17.41
CA LYS A 9 1.28 -5.02 -18.60
C LYS A 9 -0.23 -5.11 -18.39
N ILE A 10 -0.71 -5.87 -17.40
CA ILE A 10 -2.15 -6.02 -17.09
C ILE A 10 -2.65 -4.96 -16.11
N SER A 11 -1.76 -4.17 -15.53
CA SER A 11 -2.12 -3.11 -14.59
C SER A 11 -3.02 -2.06 -15.26
N GLY A 12 -4.04 -1.60 -14.52
CA GLY A 12 -4.93 -0.53 -14.98
C GLY A 12 -5.68 -0.83 -16.29
N LYS A 13 -6.02 -2.11 -16.57
CA LYS A 13 -6.67 -2.54 -17.83
C LYS A 13 -5.82 -2.21 -19.06
N HIS A 14 -4.58 -2.65 -19.07
CA HIS A 14 -3.58 -2.44 -20.15
C HIS A 14 -3.08 -1.01 -20.31
N LYS A 15 -3.39 -0.09 -19.42
CA LYS A 15 -2.79 1.27 -19.44
C LYS A 15 -1.27 1.23 -19.36
N ALA A 16 -0.70 0.29 -18.59
CA ALA A 16 0.74 0.11 -18.46
C ALA A 16 1.41 -0.22 -19.81
N TYR A 17 0.74 -0.91 -20.73
CA TYR A 17 1.29 -1.19 -22.05
C TYR A 17 1.50 0.10 -22.88
N ASN A 18 0.55 1.04 -22.81
CA ASN A 18 0.68 2.33 -23.51
C ASN A 18 1.79 3.22 -22.91
N ILE A 19 2.16 2.96 -21.64
CA ILE A 19 3.24 3.69 -20.95
C ILE A 19 4.61 3.28 -21.50
N ILE A 20 4.78 2.06 -22.01
CA ILE A 20 6.06 1.58 -22.58
C ILE A 20 6.59 2.52 -23.68
N GLY A 21 5.72 2.98 -24.58
CA GLY A 21 6.08 3.96 -25.60
C GLY A 21 6.60 5.26 -25.01
N LEU A 22 5.89 5.79 -24.00
CA LEU A 22 6.30 7.01 -23.30
C LEU A 22 7.62 6.87 -22.56
N ILE A 23 7.85 5.70 -21.93
CA ILE A 23 9.14 5.40 -21.25
C ILE A 23 10.29 5.41 -22.28
N LYS A 24 10.10 4.75 -23.43
CA LYS A 24 11.10 4.74 -24.51
C LYS A 24 11.41 6.16 -24.98
N ASP A 25 10.38 6.91 -25.36
CA ASP A 25 10.52 8.29 -25.86
C ASP A 25 11.31 9.17 -24.87
N VAL A 26 10.97 9.11 -23.58
CA VAL A 26 11.61 9.93 -22.54
C VAL A 26 13.05 9.45 -22.30
N SER A 27 13.28 8.14 -22.25
CA SER A 27 14.60 7.57 -21.99
C SER A 27 15.58 7.86 -23.15
N GLU A 28 15.11 7.74 -24.40
CA GLU A 28 15.88 8.07 -25.60
C GLU A 28 16.19 9.57 -25.67
N ALA A 29 15.21 10.43 -25.39
CA ALA A 29 15.41 11.88 -25.36
C ALA A 29 16.43 12.33 -24.30
N LYS A 30 16.57 11.57 -23.22
CA LYS A 30 17.54 11.80 -22.13
C LYS A 30 18.86 11.04 -22.32
N HIS A 31 19.02 10.25 -23.40
CA HIS A 31 20.17 9.41 -23.65
C HIS A 31 20.50 8.46 -22.49
N LEU A 32 19.48 7.87 -21.86
CA LEU A 32 19.65 6.95 -20.73
C LEU A 32 20.08 5.55 -21.19
N ASP A 33 20.92 4.91 -20.39
CA ASP A 33 21.07 3.45 -20.45
C ASP A 33 19.85 2.84 -19.73
N TYR A 34 18.95 2.22 -20.49
CA TYR A 34 17.70 1.72 -19.92
C TYR A 34 17.30 0.33 -20.40
N GLU A 35 16.54 -0.35 -19.56
CA GLU A 35 15.95 -1.65 -19.85
C GLU A 35 14.47 -1.67 -19.43
N ILE A 36 13.61 -2.33 -20.22
CA ILE A 36 12.20 -2.53 -19.89
C ILE A 36 11.95 -4.03 -19.70
N LYS A 37 11.60 -4.41 -18.48
CA LYS A 37 11.22 -5.76 -18.08
C LYS A 37 9.69 -5.82 -17.92
N VAL A 38 9.04 -6.65 -18.72
CA VAL A 38 7.58 -6.83 -18.64
C VAL A 38 7.27 -8.06 -17.82
N THR A 39 6.42 -7.89 -16.78
CA THR A 39 6.02 -9.04 -15.95
C THR A 39 5.03 -9.94 -16.68
N GLU A 40 5.10 -11.24 -16.45
CA GLU A 40 4.29 -12.25 -17.12
C GLU A 40 3.28 -12.92 -16.18
N TYR A 41 3.61 -13.06 -14.88
CA TYR A 41 2.84 -13.75 -13.86
C TYR A 41 2.96 -13.03 -12.50
N LYS A 42 2.20 -13.49 -11.52
CA LYS A 42 2.26 -12.98 -10.14
C LYS A 42 3.64 -13.29 -9.53
N ASN A 43 4.20 -12.35 -8.79
CA ASN A 43 5.54 -12.35 -8.18
C ASN A 43 6.71 -12.19 -9.20
N HIS A 44 6.45 -12.09 -10.51
CA HIS A 44 7.53 -11.90 -11.47
C HIS A 44 8.25 -10.55 -11.28
N ALA A 45 7.55 -9.51 -10.82
CA ALA A 45 8.20 -8.23 -10.51
C ALA A 45 9.20 -8.35 -9.33
N LYS A 46 8.91 -9.22 -8.36
CA LYS A 46 9.81 -9.56 -7.26
C LYS A 46 11.08 -10.26 -7.80
N GLU A 47 10.91 -11.31 -8.60
CA GLU A 47 12.03 -12.06 -9.21
C GLU A 47 12.92 -11.17 -10.08
N ILE A 48 12.31 -10.27 -10.86
CA ILE A 48 13.07 -9.29 -11.65
C ILE A 48 13.87 -8.37 -10.71
N ALA A 49 13.26 -7.85 -9.64
CA ALA A 49 13.95 -6.98 -8.70
C ALA A 49 15.09 -7.71 -7.97
N GLU A 50 14.90 -8.99 -7.60
CA GLU A 50 15.92 -9.85 -7.00
C GLU A 50 17.14 -10.03 -7.91
N SER A 51 16.94 -10.07 -9.24
CA SER A 51 18.06 -10.20 -10.19
C SER A 51 19.03 -9.01 -10.21
N TYR A 52 18.61 -7.86 -9.65
CA TYR A 52 19.42 -6.65 -9.49
C TYR A 52 19.85 -6.39 -8.04
N PHE A 53 19.64 -7.34 -7.13
CA PHE A 53 19.86 -7.14 -5.69
C PHE A 53 21.30 -6.71 -5.33
N TYR A 54 22.29 -7.19 -6.08
CA TYR A 54 23.71 -6.92 -5.86
C TYR A 54 24.30 -5.92 -6.88
N ASP A 55 23.45 -5.26 -7.66
CA ASP A 55 23.89 -4.27 -8.65
C ASP A 55 23.81 -2.86 -8.05
N ASP A 56 24.97 -2.27 -7.81
CA ASP A 56 25.08 -0.96 -7.17
C ASP A 56 24.86 0.21 -8.14
N ASP A 57 24.89 -0.01 -9.47
CA ASP A 57 24.74 1.04 -10.48
C ASP A 57 23.40 0.97 -11.23
N VAL A 58 22.33 0.65 -10.50
CA VAL A 58 20.98 0.53 -11.05
C VAL A 58 19.97 1.42 -10.33
N THR A 59 18.98 1.90 -11.06
CA THR A 59 17.73 2.47 -10.53
C THR A 59 16.56 1.64 -11.02
N LEU A 60 15.73 1.14 -10.13
CA LEU A 60 14.51 0.41 -10.45
C LEU A 60 13.32 1.34 -10.56
N TYR A 61 12.38 1.03 -11.45
CA TYR A 61 11.12 1.77 -11.60
C TYR A 61 9.96 0.78 -11.58
N SER A 62 9.06 0.96 -10.61
CA SER A 62 7.78 0.27 -10.55
C SER A 62 6.80 0.93 -11.52
N VAL A 63 6.43 0.25 -12.59
CA VAL A 63 5.43 0.72 -13.57
C VAL A 63 4.19 -0.16 -13.46
N GLY A 64 3.29 0.22 -12.55
CA GLY A 64 2.15 -0.61 -12.20
C GLY A 64 1.24 0.03 -11.16
N GLY A 65 0.55 -0.79 -10.40
CA GLY A 65 -0.21 -0.41 -9.21
C GLY A 65 0.51 -0.82 -7.93
N ASP A 66 -0.19 -0.67 -6.80
CA ASP A 66 0.35 -0.96 -5.46
C ASP A 66 0.90 -2.40 -5.33
N GLY A 67 0.23 -3.39 -5.93
CA GLY A 67 0.74 -4.77 -5.93
C GLY A 67 2.07 -4.96 -6.66
N THR A 68 2.31 -4.24 -7.77
CA THR A 68 3.60 -4.30 -8.48
C THR A 68 4.70 -3.65 -7.64
N LEU A 69 4.37 -2.54 -6.97
CA LEU A 69 5.26 -1.88 -6.03
C LEU A 69 5.65 -2.80 -4.87
N LEU A 70 4.65 -3.47 -4.27
CA LEU A 70 4.86 -4.42 -3.18
C LEU A 70 5.79 -5.57 -3.59
N GLU A 71 5.57 -6.19 -4.76
CA GLU A 71 6.43 -7.24 -5.29
C GLU A 71 7.89 -6.76 -5.41
N ILE A 72 8.11 -5.57 -5.99
CA ILE A 72 9.45 -5.00 -6.17
C ILE A 72 10.13 -4.72 -4.83
N VAL A 73 9.45 -4.09 -3.88
CA VAL A 73 9.99 -3.77 -2.54
C VAL A 73 10.38 -5.04 -1.79
N ASN A 74 9.67 -6.15 -2.01
CA ASN A 74 9.97 -7.44 -1.39
C ASN A 74 11.07 -8.25 -2.11
N GLY A 75 11.53 -7.82 -3.30
CA GLY A 75 12.63 -8.47 -4.04
C GLY A 75 13.91 -7.63 -4.10
N MET A 76 13.81 -6.31 -3.94
CA MET A 76 14.95 -5.42 -4.15
C MET A 76 15.86 -5.25 -2.93
N ASN A 77 17.09 -4.81 -3.18
CA ASN A 77 17.90 -4.17 -2.16
C ASN A 77 17.33 -2.77 -1.90
N LEU A 78 16.97 -2.48 -0.65
CA LEU A 78 16.32 -1.21 -0.28
C LEU A 78 17.24 0.02 -0.46
N GLN A 79 18.55 -0.19 -0.59
CA GLN A 79 19.49 0.89 -0.90
C GLN A 79 19.50 1.27 -2.39
N THR A 80 18.93 0.42 -3.26
CA THR A 80 18.72 0.73 -4.68
C THR A 80 17.63 1.79 -4.82
N PRO A 81 17.85 2.91 -5.55
CA PRO A 81 16.80 3.89 -5.79
C PRO A 81 15.59 3.30 -6.53
N LEU A 82 14.39 3.58 -6.03
CA LEU A 82 13.12 3.10 -6.61
C LEU A 82 12.26 4.28 -7.07
N GLY A 83 11.98 4.37 -8.37
CA GLY A 83 10.99 5.26 -8.93
C GLY A 83 9.59 4.61 -8.97
N VAL A 84 8.53 5.40 -8.82
CA VAL A 84 7.15 4.90 -8.91
C VAL A 84 6.39 5.63 -10.01
N ILE A 85 5.93 4.88 -11.02
CA ILE A 85 5.13 5.37 -12.15
C ILE A 85 3.74 4.72 -12.07
N PRO A 86 2.69 5.49 -11.74
CA PRO A 86 1.37 4.95 -11.46
C PRO A 86 0.67 4.49 -12.73
N ALA A 87 0.46 3.19 -12.85
CA ALA A 87 -0.27 2.57 -13.96
C ALA A 87 -1.43 1.67 -13.48
N GLY A 88 -1.62 1.54 -12.18
CA GLY A 88 -2.69 0.77 -11.56
C GLY A 88 -4.04 1.49 -11.53
N SER A 89 -5.05 0.85 -10.93
CA SER A 89 -6.37 1.43 -10.72
C SER A 89 -6.53 2.15 -9.38
N GLY A 90 -5.77 1.76 -8.34
CA GLY A 90 -5.77 2.38 -7.01
C GLY A 90 -4.67 3.43 -6.89
N ASN A 91 -3.44 2.98 -7.01
CA ASN A 91 -2.21 3.76 -6.83
C ASN A 91 -2.21 4.53 -5.50
N ASP A 92 -2.59 3.84 -4.41
CA ASP A 92 -2.76 4.45 -3.09
C ASP A 92 -1.45 5.00 -2.54
N PHE A 93 -0.33 4.33 -2.81
CA PHE A 93 0.99 4.84 -2.47
C PHE A 93 1.32 6.13 -3.22
N PHE A 94 1.11 6.16 -4.55
CA PHE A 94 1.38 7.36 -5.34
C PHE A 94 0.45 8.53 -4.95
N ARG A 95 -0.79 8.23 -4.57
CA ARG A 95 -1.77 9.20 -4.09
C ARG A 95 -1.31 9.98 -2.85
N PHE A 96 -0.45 9.39 -2.02
CA PHE A 96 0.16 10.08 -0.89
C PHE A 96 0.83 11.40 -1.32
N PHE A 97 1.45 11.40 -2.49
CA PHE A 97 2.24 12.51 -3.00
C PHE A 97 1.45 13.47 -3.89
N ASP A 98 0.49 12.93 -4.63
CA ASP A 98 -0.23 13.66 -5.68
C ASP A 98 -1.71 13.95 -5.33
N GLY A 99 -2.20 13.34 -4.26
CA GLY A 99 -3.62 13.38 -3.93
C GLY A 99 -4.45 12.73 -5.04
N ASN A 100 -5.34 13.52 -5.63
CA ASN A 100 -6.16 13.10 -6.78
C ASN A 100 -5.86 13.94 -8.04
N ALA A 101 -4.70 14.57 -8.12
CA ALA A 101 -4.35 15.39 -9.27
C ALA A 101 -4.23 14.54 -10.54
N LYS A 102 -4.83 15.01 -11.63
CA LYS A 102 -4.64 14.40 -12.95
C LYS A 102 -3.39 15.01 -13.58
N ARG A 103 -2.26 14.33 -13.41
CA ARG A 103 -1.01 14.74 -14.06
C ARG A 103 -0.81 14.01 -15.39
N ASP A 104 -0.10 14.66 -16.30
CA ASP A 104 0.36 14.04 -17.53
C ASP A 104 1.39 12.93 -17.21
N LEU A 105 1.16 11.72 -17.72
CA LEU A 105 2.04 10.57 -17.50
C LEU A 105 3.46 10.80 -18.04
N ARG A 106 3.62 11.50 -19.16
CA ARG A 106 4.94 11.86 -19.70
C ARG A 106 5.69 12.75 -18.70
N LYS A 107 4.99 13.71 -18.10
CA LYS A 107 5.55 14.57 -17.06
C LYS A 107 5.93 13.76 -15.81
N ILE A 108 5.07 12.86 -15.34
CA ILE A 108 5.38 11.98 -14.18
C ILE A 108 6.66 11.17 -14.47
N ILE A 109 6.75 10.49 -15.62
CA ILE A 109 7.92 9.69 -15.99
C ILE A 109 9.19 10.57 -15.97
N ASN A 110 9.14 11.70 -16.62
CA ASN A 110 10.25 12.63 -16.73
C ASN A 110 10.72 13.12 -15.36
N ASP A 111 9.78 13.62 -14.56
CA ASP A 111 10.06 14.14 -13.22
C ASP A 111 10.55 13.04 -12.25
N THR A 112 10.02 11.80 -12.36
CA THR A 112 10.48 10.66 -11.56
C THR A 112 11.92 10.25 -11.91
N ILE A 113 12.26 10.26 -13.19
CA ILE A 113 13.64 9.98 -13.63
C ILE A 113 14.62 11.03 -13.08
N ASP A 114 14.22 12.30 -13.08
CA ASP A 114 15.07 13.41 -12.62
C ASP A 114 15.06 13.60 -11.10
N ALA A 115 14.09 12.99 -10.40
CA ALA A 115 13.97 13.14 -8.95
C ALA A 115 15.23 12.66 -8.22
N ILE A 116 15.62 13.40 -7.18
CA ILE A 116 16.67 12.98 -6.25
C ILE A 116 16.03 11.98 -5.26
N PRO A 117 16.64 10.81 -5.03
CA PRO A 117 16.13 9.85 -4.06
C PRO A 117 16.01 10.46 -2.66
N LYS A 118 14.91 10.19 -1.97
CA LYS A 118 14.71 10.52 -0.56
C LYS A 118 14.49 9.24 0.22
N ASP A 119 15.05 9.18 1.41
CA ASP A 119 14.86 8.04 2.30
C ASP A 119 13.48 8.11 2.92
N ILE A 120 12.74 6.99 2.84
CA ILE A 120 11.45 6.83 3.47
C ILE A 120 11.42 5.60 4.37
N ASP A 121 10.50 5.62 5.31
CA ASP A 121 10.21 4.52 6.20
C ASP A 121 9.37 3.46 5.47
N ILE A 122 9.54 2.19 5.84
CA ILE A 122 8.68 1.08 5.41
C ILE A 122 8.31 0.24 6.62
N GLY A 123 7.21 -0.50 6.51
CA GLY A 123 6.85 -1.47 7.52
C GLY A 123 7.33 -2.88 7.16
N VAL A 124 7.51 -3.69 8.19
CA VAL A 124 7.77 -5.14 8.08
C VAL A 124 6.75 -5.86 8.95
N CYS A 125 6.10 -6.88 8.40
CA CYS A 125 5.19 -7.78 9.10
C CYS A 125 5.64 -9.23 8.84
N GLY A 126 6.23 -9.87 9.84
CA GLY A 126 6.94 -11.13 9.62
C GLY A 126 8.05 -10.96 8.57
N ASP A 127 8.02 -11.75 7.50
CA ASP A 127 8.99 -11.65 6.40
C ASP A 127 8.56 -10.68 5.29
N MET A 128 7.38 -10.07 5.40
CA MET A 128 6.82 -9.22 4.35
C MET A 128 7.03 -7.73 4.63
N ARG A 129 7.64 -7.03 3.68
CA ARG A 129 7.74 -5.58 3.68
C ARG A 129 6.47 -4.96 3.11
N PHE A 130 6.03 -3.82 3.65
CA PHE A 130 4.91 -3.05 3.11
C PHE A 130 5.23 -1.55 3.12
N VAL A 131 4.61 -0.81 2.23
CA VAL A 131 4.86 0.65 2.08
C VAL A 131 3.70 1.50 2.57
N ASN A 132 2.47 0.99 2.56
CA ASN A 132 1.28 1.72 3.02
C ASN A 132 0.74 1.20 4.36
N THR A 133 0.34 -0.07 4.43
CA THR A 133 -0.43 -0.56 5.57
C THR A 133 -0.37 -2.05 5.77
N THR A 134 -0.46 -2.45 7.02
CA THR A 134 -0.91 -3.79 7.44
C THR A 134 -2.14 -3.65 8.30
N SER A 135 -3.17 -4.46 8.05
CA SER A 135 -4.42 -4.36 8.78
C SER A 135 -5.11 -5.69 9.02
N ILE A 136 -5.98 -5.72 10.02
CA ILE A 136 -6.85 -6.84 10.39
C ILE A 136 -8.28 -6.38 10.61
N GLY A 137 -9.22 -7.30 10.46
CA GLY A 137 -10.63 -7.08 10.71
C GLY A 137 -11.43 -6.79 9.44
N LEU A 138 -12.40 -5.87 9.54
CA LEU A 138 -13.38 -5.64 8.50
C LEU A 138 -12.77 -5.23 7.15
N ASP A 139 -11.72 -4.45 7.14
CA ASP A 139 -11.04 -3.99 5.92
C ASP A 139 -10.27 -5.10 5.21
N ALA A 140 -9.64 -6.01 5.97
CA ALA A 140 -9.01 -7.21 5.40
C ALA A 140 -10.06 -8.14 4.76
N ILE A 141 -11.20 -8.34 5.43
CA ILE A 141 -12.35 -9.10 4.89
C ILE A 141 -12.88 -8.44 3.61
N ILE A 142 -13.06 -7.10 3.62
CA ILE A 142 -13.50 -6.33 2.45
C ILE A 142 -12.51 -6.51 1.29
N ASN A 143 -11.21 -6.43 1.56
CA ASN A 143 -10.18 -6.61 0.55
C ASN A 143 -10.19 -8.04 -0.02
N ALA A 144 -10.32 -9.07 0.81
CA ALA A 144 -10.43 -10.47 0.39
C ALA A 144 -11.66 -10.71 -0.49
N ASN A 145 -12.84 -10.18 -0.08
CA ASN A 145 -14.08 -10.30 -0.84
C ASN A 145 -14.04 -9.53 -2.16
N ALA A 146 -13.49 -8.31 -2.18
CA ALA A 146 -13.30 -7.55 -3.40
C ALA A 146 -12.38 -8.28 -4.38
N SER A 147 -11.28 -8.87 -3.89
CA SER A 147 -10.36 -9.67 -4.70
C SER A 147 -11.03 -10.92 -5.28
N ARG A 148 -11.92 -11.57 -4.51
CA ARG A 148 -12.74 -12.70 -5.00
C ARG A 148 -13.73 -12.26 -6.07
N LEU A 149 -14.42 -11.13 -5.89
CA LEU A 149 -15.36 -10.58 -6.88
C LEU A 149 -14.65 -10.26 -8.19
N ILE A 150 -13.48 -9.63 -8.14
CA ILE A 150 -12.69 -9.29 -9.34
C ILE A 150 -12.27 -10.54 -10.11
N ARG A 151 -11.87 -11.62 -9.41
CA ARG A 151 -11.47 -12.88 -10.06
C ARG A 151 -12.65 -13.62 -10.71
N ASN A 152 -13.81 -13.56 -10.09
CA ASN A 152 -14.98 -14.37 -10.51
C ASN A 152 -15.98 -13.61 -11.40
N THR A 153 -15.77 -12.30 -11.60
CA THR A 153 -16.68 -11.46 -12.39
C THR A 153 -15.90 -10.44 -13.21
N PHE A 154 -16.58 -9.78 -14.15
CA PHE A 154 -16.00 -8.68 -14.93
C PHE A 154 -16.01 -7.32 -14.18
N ILE A 155 -16.25 -7.33 -12.88
CA ILE A 155 -16.33 -6.12 -12.05
C ILE A 155 -14.93 -5.56 -11.85
N THR A 156 -14.80 -4.23 -11.93
CA THR A 156 -13.52 -3.54 -11.70
C THR A 156 -13.27 -3.34 -10.21
N LYS A 157 -11.99 -3.08 -9.82
CA LYS A 157 -11.58 -2.94 -8.41
C LYS A 157 -12.45 -1.97 -7.60
N GLY A 158 -12.73 -0.77 -8.11
CA GLY A 158 -13.52 0.24 -7.39
C GLY A 158 -14.93 -0.24 -7.01
N PRO A 159 -15.77 -0.64 -7.98
CA PRO A 159 -17.09 -1.22 -7.69
C PRO A 159 -17.05 -2.48 -6.84
N ALA A 160 -16.09 -3.39 -7.06
CA ALA A 160 -15.96 -4.60 -6.25
C ALA A 160 -15.68 -4.27 -4.78
N TYR A 161 -14.82 -3.28 -4.52
CA TYR A 161 -14.52 -2.83 -3.18
C TYR A 161 -15.74 -2.19 -2.49
N LEU A 162 -16.49 -1.35 -3.23
CA LEU A 162 -17.72 -0.74 -2.72
C LEU A 162 -18.81 -1.78 -2.39
N ILE A 163 -19.00 -2.78 -3.27
CA ILE A 163 -19.94 -3.89 -3.02
C ILE A 163 -19.52 -4.65 -1.76
N SER A 164 -18.22 -4.96 -1.62
CA SER A 164 -17.70 -5.66 -0.44
C SER A 164 -17.88 -4.85 0.85
N ILE A 165 -17.74 -3.52 0.81
CA ILE A 165 -18.05 -2.65 1.94
C ILE A 165 -19.52 -2.80 2.34
N ILE A 166 -20.44 -2.72 1.38
CA ILE A 166 -21.88 -2.80 1.63
C ILE A 166 -22.26 -4.18 2.20
N GLU A 167 -21.79 -5.26 1.58
CA GLU A 167 -22.08 -6.64 2.02
C GLU A 167 -21.57 -6.89 3.45
N ASN A 168 -20.37 -6.46 3.76
CA ASN A 168 -19.76 -6.69 5.08
C ASN A 168 -20.24 -5.71 6.15
N SER A 169 -20.72 -4.52 5.76
CA SER A 169 -21.32 -3.57 6.72
C SER A 169 -22.63 -4.06 7.34
N ILE A 170 -23.31 -5.01 6.69
CA ILE A 170 -24.51 -5.66 7.24
C ILE A 170 -24.15 -6.63 8.37
N ALA A 171 -23.00 -7.30 8.26
CA ALA A 171 -22.53 -8.33 9.20
C ALA A 171 -21.36 -7.82 10.08
N LEU A 172 -21.41 -6.55 10.51
CA LEU A 172 -20.38 -5.91 11.35
C LEU A 172 -19.84 -6.88 12.42
N ARG A 173 -18.70 -7.51 12.11
CA ARG A 173 -18.00 -8.41 13.03
C ARG A 173 -16.81 -7.67 13.61
N THR A 174 -16.65 -7.81 14.92
CA THR A 174 -15.46 -7.32 15.62
C THR A 174 -14.47 -8.46 15.82
N THR A 175 -13.22 -8.10 15.89
CA THR A 175 -12.15 -8.97 16.35
C THR A 175 -11.76 -8.54 17.75
N HIS A 176 -11.76 -9.48 18.70
CA HIS A 176 -11.19 -9.28 20.02
C HIS A 176 -9.68 -9.42 19.92
N VAL A 177 -8.94 -8.47 20.43
CA VAL A 177 -7.49 -8.47 20.37
C VAL A 177 -6.87 -8.00 21.67
N ARG A 178 -5.70 -8.55 21.98
CA ARG A 178 -4.72 -7.97 22.87
C ARG A 178 -3.57 -7.45 22.02
N LEU A 179 -3.30 -6.16 22.08
CA LEU A 179 -2.26 -5.54 21.29
C LEU A 179 -1.31 -4.72 22.15
N PHE A 180 -0.06 -4.66 21.70
CA PHE A 180 0.97 -3.80 22.26
C PHE A 180 1.39 -2.79 21.17
N ALA A 181 1.30 -1.52 21.47
CA ALA A 181 1.81 -0.42 20.65
C ALA A 181 2.98 0.19 21.40
N ASP A 182 4.21 -0.14 21.03
CA ASP A 182 5.40 0.03 21.83
C ASP A 182 5.20 -0.55 23.26
N ASP A 183 5.32 0.23 24.31
CA ASP A 183 5.12 -0.18 25.70
C ASP A 183 3.66 -0.15 26.17
N LYS A 184 2.72 0.24 25.30
CA LYS A 184 1.32 0.40 25.66
C LYS A 184 0.51 -0.83 25.34
N GLU A 185 0.03 -1.51 26.37
CA GLU A 185 -0.93 -2.63 26.23
C GLU A 185 -2.36 -2.09 26.06
N ILE A 186 -3.09 -2.67 25.12
CA ILE A 186 -4.48 -2.31 24.77
C ILE A 186 -5.24 -3.61 24.49
N GLU A 187 -6.43 -3.75 25.09
CA GLU A 187 -7.30 -4.91 24.88
C GLU A 187 -8.70 -4.44 24.53
N GLY A 188 -9.38 -5.14 23.64
CA GLY A 188 -10.75 -4.80 23.28
C GLY A 188 -11.25 -5.39 21.97
N ASP A 189 -12.47 -4.97 21.61
CA ASP A 189 -13.18 -5.35 20.39
C ASP A 189 -13.11 -4.25 19.34
N TYR A 190 -12.55 -4.58 18.18
CA TYR A 190 -12.36 -3.61 17.09
C TYR A 190 -12.98 -4.11 15.78
N TYR A 191 -13.52 -3.19 14.98
CA TYR A 191 -13.94 -3.46 13.60
C TYR A 191 -12.75 -3.45 12.65
N ILE A 192 -11.82 -2.50 12.83
CA ILE A 192 -10.63 -2.31 12.02
C ILE A 192 -9.48 -1.99 12.94
N ILE A 193 -8.35 -2.64 12.70
CA ILE A 193 -7.04 -2.27 13.23
C ILE A 193 -6.13 -2.12 12.03
N ALA A 194 -5.69 -0.89 11.74
CA ALA A 194 -4.84 -0.60 10.60
C ALA A 194 -3.56 0.09 11.06
N CYS A 195 -2.43 -0.57 10.87
CA CYS A 195 -1.11 -0.02 11.08
C CYS A 195 -0.67 0.68 9.80
N MET A 196 -0.72 2.00 9.81
CA MET A 196 -0.53 2.85 8.64
C MET A 196 0.86 3.47 8.62
N ASN A 197 1.61 3.23 7.54
CA ASN A 197 2.81 3.97 7.18
C ASN A 197 2.47 5.11 6.19
N GLY A 198 1.61 4.79 5.20
CA GLY A 198 1.04 5.78 4.27
C GLY A 198 -0.33 6.30 4.71
N LYS A 199 -0.86 7.30 3.96
CA LYS A 199 -2.19 7.89 4.25
C LYS A 199 -3.36 7.09 3.72
N TYR A 200 -3.16 6.38 2.60
CA TYR A 200 -4.23 5.79 1.81
C TYR A 200 -4.06 4.29 1.66
N TYR A 201 -5.18 3.57 1.64
CA TYR A 201 -5.25 2.18 1.23
C TYR A 201 -6.63 1.87 0.64
N GLY A 202 -6.84 0.66 0.14
CA GLY A 202 -8.16 0.20 -0.29
C GLY A 202 -8.83 1.07 -1.36
N ASN A 203 -8.04 1.59 -2.30
CA ASN A 203 -8.49 2.42 -3.42
C ASN A 203 -8.98 3.82 -3.00
N GLY A 204 -8.25 4.46 -2.08
CA GLY A 204 -8.41 5.86 -1.70
C GLY A 204 -9.08 6.12 -0.36
N VAL A 205 -9.22 5.11 0.49
CA VAL A 205 -9.59 5.32 1.89
C VAL A 205 -8.44 6.01 2.61
N MET A 206 -8.71 7.18 3.19
CA MET A 206 -7.71 7.97 3.92
C MET A 206 -7.75 7.59 5.41
N ALA A 207 -7.08 6.49 5.78
CA ALA A 207 -7.11 5.95 7.14
C ALA A 207 -6.22 6.69 8.14
N ALA A 208 -5.14 7.31 7.66
CA ALA A 208 -4.23 8.10 8.48
C ALA A 208 -3.93 9.45 7.80
N PRO A 209 -4.81 10.45 7.91
CA PRO A 209 -4.64 11.74 7.24
C PRO A 209 -3.34 12.45 7.56
N SER A 210 -2.85 12.29 8.80
CA SER A 210 -1.63 12.93 9.32
C SER A 210 -0.35 12.10 9.12
N ALA A 211 -0.44 10.88 8.52
CA ALA A 211 0.71 10.00 8.33
C ALA A 211 1.83 10.64 7.52
N SER A 212 3.06 10.28 7.88
CA SER A 212 4.31 10.72 7.23
C SER A 212 5.19 9.50 6.95
N LEU A 213 5.73 9.42 5.73
CA LEU A 213 6.62 8.33 5.33
C LEU A 213 8.07 8.48 5.82
N SER A 214 8.38 9.45 6.67
CA SER A 214 9.78 9.75 7.03
C SER A 214 9.96 10.25 8.46
N ASP A 215 8.98 10.03 9.33
CA ASP A 215 9.05 10.49 10.73
C ASP A 215 9.35 9.36 11.73
N GLY A 216 9.54 8.12 11.21
CA GLY A 216 9.91 6.96 12.00
C GLY A 216 8.76 6.38 12.84
N TYR A 217 7.50 6.64 12.48
CA TYR A 217 6.34 6.16 13.21
C TYR A 217 5.25 5.64 12.28
N PHE A 218 4.51 4.65 12.77
CA PHE A 218 3.20 4.29 12.25
C PHE A 218 2.10 5.11 12.91
N ASP A 219 1.01 5.34 12.19
CA ASP A 219 -0.26 5.75 12.75
C ASP A 219 -1.16 4.51 12.88
N LEU A 220 -1.23 3.93 14.07
CA LEU A 220 -2.08 2.78 14.39
C LEU A 220 -3.52 3.25 14.58
N CYS A 221 -4.37 2.98 13.61
CA CYS A 221 -5.78 3.34 13.63
C CYS A 221 -6.62 2.21 14.22
N LEU A 222 -7.32 2.48 15.32
CA LEU A 222 -8.13 1.54 16.08
C LEU A 222 -9.60 1.94 15.98
N PHE A 223 -10.39 1.27 15.14
CA PHE A 223 -11.82 1.51 15.02
C PHE A 223 -12.59 0.61 15.98
N LYS A 224 -13.02 1.18 17.11
CA LYS A 224 -13.67 0.48 18.21
C LYS A 224 -15.09 0.04 17.88
N LYS A 225 -15.50 -1.06 18.51
CA LYS A 225 -16.90 -1.48 18.54
C LYS A 225 -17.80 -0.39 19.11
N ALA A 226 -18.89 -0.10 18.40
CA ALA A 226 -19.92 0.86 18.82
C ALA A 226 -21.30 0.33 18.43
N ASN A 227 -22.38 1.04 18.85
CA ASN A 227 -23.71 0.71 18.34
C ASN A 227 -23.79 0.97 16.81
N ARG A 228 -24.72 0.28 16.13
CA ARG A 228 -24.79 0.28 14.66
C ARG A 228 -24.87 1.68 14.06
N LEU A 229 -25.70 2.58 14.59
CA LEU A 229 -25.85 3.93 14.05
C LEU A 229 -24.55 4.73 14.16
N LYS A 230 -23.88 4.66 15.31
CA LYS A 230 -22.57 5.28 15.53
C LYS A 230 -21.53 4.69 14.59
N THR A 231 -21.49 3.35 14.43
CA THR A 231 -20.54 2.66 13.55
C THR A 231 -20.68 3.12 12.09
N TYR A 232 -21.89 3.23 11.55
CA TYR A 232 -22.09 3.75 10.19
C TYR A 232 -21.64 5.20 10.02
N SER A 233 -21.94 6.05 11.01
CA SER A 233 -21.49 7.45 11.02
C SER A 233 -19.95 7.54 11.03
N LEU A 234 -19.32 6.73 11.88
CA LEU A 234 -17.85 6.65 11.99
C LEU A 234 -17.22 6.11 10.69
N LEU A 235 -17.81 5.06 10.08
CA LEU A 235 -17.33 4.51 8.82
C LEU A 235 -17.33 5.55 7.70
N LEU A 236 -18.38 6.36 7.60
CA LEU A 236 -18.43 7.45 6.60
C LEU A 236 -17.36 8.52 6.85
N LYS A 237 -17.02 8.81 8.10
CA LYS A 237 -15.92 9.72 8.45
C LYS A 237 -14.58 9.10 8.14
N TYR A 238 -14.40 7.82 8.48
CA TYR A 238 -13.18 7.05 8.19
C TYR A 238 -12.85 7.02 6.69
N LEU A 239 -13.83 6.66 5.87
CA LEU A 239 -13.68 6.63 4.40
C LEU A 239 -13.25 7.99 3.81
N LYS A 240 -13.60 9.10 4.48
CA LYS A 240 -13.30 10.47 4.04
C LYS A 240 -12.09 11.10 4.74
N GLY A 241 -11.40 10.37 5.63
CA GLY A 241 -10.31 10.91 6.42
C GLY A 241 -10.72 12.01 7.42
N LYS A 242 -11.98 11.97 7.90
CA LYS A 242 -12.54 12.97 8.84
C LYS A 242 -12.81 12.36 10.22
N HIS A 243 -11.97 11.44 10.64
CA HIS A 243 -12.15 10.66 11.86
C HIS A 243 -11.10 10.96 12.95
N GLU A 244 -10.05 11.72 12.66
CA GLU A 244 -9.08 12.14 13.67
C GLU A 244 -9.77 12.92 14.80
N GLY A 245 -9.49 12.51 16.06
CA GLY A 245 -10.11 13.09 17.24
C GLY A 245 -11.58 12.78 17.44
N VAL A 246 -12.17 11.86 16.67
CA VAL A 246 -13.57 11.45 16.82
C VAL A 246 -13.68 10.26 17.75
N ASP A 247 -14.50 10.39 18.81
CA ASP A 247 -14.73 9.30 19.76
C ASP A 247 -15.24 8.01 19.06
N GLY A 248 -14.52 6.92 19.30
CA GLY A 248 -14.74 5.61 18.69
C GLY A 248 -13.68 5.21 17.65
N ILE A 249 -12.79 6.11 17.27
CA ILE A 249 -11.61 5.81 16.45
C ILE A 249 -10.39 6.49 17.09
N ASP A 250 -9.43 5.69 17.55
CA ASP A 250 -8.19 6.19 18.09
C ASP A 250 -7.08 6.07 17.04
N ILE A 251 -6.18 7.05 17.02
CA ILE A 251 -4.93 6.98 16.27
C ILE A 251 -3.79 7.08 17.28
N ILE A 252 -2.93 6.07 17.28
CA ILE A 252 -1.78 5.96 18.19
C ILE A 252 -0.51 5.92 17.37
N ARG A 253 0.42 6.81 17.65
CA ARG A 253 1.75 6.77 17.02
C ARG A 253 2.63 5.78 17.75
N CYS A 254 3.23 4.85 17.01
CA CYS A 254 4.10 3.80 17.54
C CYS A 254 5.11 3.33 16.48
N LYS A 255 6.14 2.63 16.93
CA LYS A 255 7.18 2.03 16.06
C LYS A 255 7.03 0.53 15.91
N HIS A 256 6.45 -0.11 16.90
CA HIS A 256 6.29 -1.55 16.98
C HIS A 256 4.88 -1.88 17.44
N VAL A 257 4.24 -2.84 16.77
CA VAL A 257 2.90 -3.30 17.10
C VAL A 257 2.89 -4.82 17.12
N ILE A 258 2.49 -5.39 18.25
CA ILE A 258 2.20 -6.82 18.36
C ILE A 258 0.69 -6.96 18.57
N ILE A 259 0.04 -7.86 17.83
CA ILE A 259 -1.39 -8.12 17.94
C ILE A 259 -1.60 -9.61 18.11
N ASP A 260 -2.23 -9.99 19.22
CA ASP A 260 -2.64 -11.36 19.51
C ASP A 260 -4.16 -11.46 19.43
N THR A 261 -4.65 -12.54 18.82
CA THR A 261 -6.07 -12.85 18.67
C THR A 261 -6.36 -14.27 19.11
N ASP A 262 -7.58 -14.54 19.60
CA ASP A 262 -7.98 -15.87 20.10
C ASP A 262 -8.11 -16.94 18.98
N LYS A 263 -8.08 -16.52 17.74
CA LYS A 263 -8.25 -17.37 16.54
C LYS A 263 -7.63 -16.73 15.33
N MET A 264 -7.36 -17.53 14.31
CA MET A 264 -6.94 -17.04 12.99
C MET A 264 -7.90 -15.97 12.47
N VAL A 265 -7.35 -14.82 12.10
CA VAL A 265 -8.09 -13.69 11.52
C VAL A 265 -7.56 -13.33 10.14
N ASP A 266 -8.43 -12.77 9.32
CA ASP A 266 -8.03 -12.24 8.01
C ASP A 266 -7.18 -10.98 8.21
N CYS A 267 -6.01 -11.00 7.56
CA CYS A 267 -5.04 -9.93 7.55
C CYS A 267 -4.75 -9.50 6.11
N GLN A 268 -4.26 -8.29 5.94
CA GLN A 268 -3.70 -7.87 4.66
C GLN A 268 -2.51 -6.93 4.87
N SER A 269 -1.53 -6.98 3.96
CA SER A 269 -0.45 -6.00 3.87
C SER A 269 -0.36 -5.51 2.42
N ASP A 270 -0.57 -4.22 2.21
CA ASP A 270 -0.64 -3.57 0.88
C ASP A 270 -1.49 -4.33 -0.15
N GLY A 271 -2.57 -4.98 0.32
CA GLY A 271 -3.52 -5.72 -0.51
C GLY A 271 -3.22 -7.21 -0.69
N GLU A 272 -2.10 -7.75 -0.20
CA GLU A 272 -1.87 -9.19 -0.11
C GLU A 272 -2.51 -9.74 1.15
N ASN A 273 -3.42 -10.72 0.97
CA ASN A 273 -4.20 -11.31 2.05
C ASN A 273 -3.48 -12.55 2.64
N TYR A 274 -3.54 -12.67 3.95
CA TYR A 274 -3.08 -13.82 4.71
C TYR A 274 -3.93 -14.00 5.96
N CYS A 275 -3.71 -15.06 6.73
CA CYS A 275 -4.38 -15.27 8.02
C CYS A 275 -3.32 -15.47 9.09
N SER A 276 -3.55 -14.90 10.27
CA SER A 276 -2.68 -15.07 11.44
C SER A 276 -3.47 -14.92 12.73
N GLU A 277 -2.96 -15.48 13.81
CA GLU A 277 -3.40 -15.22 15.19
C GLU A 277 -2.39 -14.39 15.98
N HIS A 278 -1.16 -14.28 15.44
CA HIS A 278 -0.10 -13.45 15.99
C HIS A 278 0.51 -12.61 14.89
N ILE A 279 0.51 -11.29 15.04
CA ILE A 279 0.96 -10.33 14.03
C ILE A 279 1.97 -9.40 14.69
N ASP A 280 3.21 -9.43 14.20
CA ASP A 280 4.32 -8.60 14.65
C ASP A 280 4.70 -7.63 13.53
N ILE A 281 4.61 -6.32 13.81
CA ILE A 281 4.80 -5.24 12.84
C ILE A 281 5.83 -4.27 13.37
N SER A 282 6.90 -4.06 12.63
CA SER A 282 7.95 -3.10 12.99
C SER A 282 8.21 -2.11 11.87
N ILE A 283 8.57 -0.88 12.23
CA ILE A 283 9.02 0.13 11.26
C ILE A 283 10.52 -0.01 11.00
N CYS A 284 10.89 0.12 9.72
CA CYS A 284 12.27 0.28 9.29
C CYS A 284 12.45 1.73 8.84
N GLU A 285 13.06 2.53 9.72
CA GLU A 285 13.25 3.96 9.49
C GLU A 285 14.23 4.20 8.34
N LYS A 286 13.86 5.10 7.42
CA LYS A 286 14.70 5.56 6.30
C LYS A 286 15.31 4.42 5.48
N ALA A 287 14.57 3.33 5.35
CA ALA A 287 15.07 2.09 4.76
C ALA A 287 15.03 2.08 3.23
N LEU A 288 14.07 2.76 2.60
CA LEU A 288 13.86 2.73 1.15
C LEU A 288 14.22 4.08 0.51
N LYS A 289 15.08 4.05 -0.50
CA LYS A 289 15.42 5.22 -1.33
C LYS A 289 14.38 5.42 -2.44
N LEU A 290 13.51 6.40 -2.28
CA LEU A 290 12.38 6.64 -3.16
C LEU A 290 12.61 7.86 -4.07
N LYS A 291 12.40 7.67 -5.38
CA LYS A 291 12.37 8.74 -6.39
C LYS A 291 10.93 9.02 -6.78
N ILE A 292 10.39 10.12 -6.30
CA ILE A 292 9.05 10.62 -6.65
C ILE A 292 9.13 12.09 -6.99
N PRO A 293 8.41 12.53 -8.05
CA PRO A 293 8.37 13.94 -8.44
C PRO A 293 7.57 14.76 -7.42
N PHE A 294 8.12 15.87 -6.98
CA PHE A 294 7.46 16.90 -6.19
C PHE A 294 7.67 18.26 -6.81
#